data_5a794dfb6cb4d6134fca9986e87ae845
#
_entry.id   5a794dfb6cb4d6134fca9986e87ae845
#
_cell.length_a   1.000
_cell.length_b   1.000
_cell.length_c   1.000
_cell.angle_alpha   90.00
_cell.angle_beta   90.00
_cell.angle_gamma   90.00
#
_symmetry.space_group_name_H-M   'P 1'
#
loop_
_entity.id
_entity.type
_entity.pdbx_description
1 polymer ?
#
loop_
_entity_poly.entity_id
_entity_poly.type
_entity_poly.pdbx_seq_one_letter_code
_entity_poly.pdbx_strand_id
1 'polypeptide(L)'
;MKLSTICYIDNGSQLLLLHRNKKENDIHQGKWISVGGKFEIGETPEECAKREIYEETGLIAEKLELCGFITFPNFTQDGQDWYSFVYRVTEFSGNLTENCPEGTLEWVNYEDVMNKPTWEGDYIFLQWILDRRPYFSAKFTYVANQLIEQSVEFY
;
A
#
# COMPACT_ATOMS: atom_id res chain seq x y z
N MET A 1 8.41 3.97 16.48
CA MET A 1 7.13 3.84 15.77
C MET A 1 7.21 4.54 14.43
N LYS A 2 6.77 3.89 13.38
CA LYS A 2 6.74 4.44 12.03
C LYS A 2 5.30 4.60 11.56
N LEU A 3 5.00 5.72 10.92
CA LEU A 3 3.69 5.99 10.31
C LEU A 3 3.84 6.05 8.79
N SER A 4 2.94 5.43 8.09
CA SER A 4 2.97 5.39 6.63
C SER A 4 1.57 5.32 6.03
N THR A 5 1.53 5.40 4.70
CA THR A 5 0.31 5.19 3.92
C THR A 5 0.51 4.03 2.95
N ILE A 6 -0.58 3.33 2.70
CA ILE A 6 -0.71 2.29 1.69
C ILE A 6 -1.82 2.76 0.77
N CYS A 7 -1.51 3.02 -0.50
CA CYS A 7 -2.46 3.64 -1.42
C CYS A 7 -2.64 2.78 -2.67
N TYR A 8 -3.90 2.42 -2.94
CA TYR A 8 -4.27 1.71 -4.16
C TYR A 8 -5.06 2.65 -5.05
N ILE A 9 -4.49 3.00 -6.19
CA ILE A 9 -5.14 3.83 -7.20
C ILE A 9 -5.96 2.92 -8.09
N ASP A 10 -7.24 3.25 -8.23
CA ASP A 10 -8.25 2.41 -8.83
C ASP A 10 -8.91 3.17 -9.99
N ASN A 11 -8.80 2.64 -11.19
CA ASN A 11 -9.39 3.25 -12.39
C ASN A 11 -10.79 2.70 -12.74
N GLY A 12 -11.36 1.86 -11.87
CA GLY A 12 -12.68 1.25 -12.07
C GLY A 12 -12.63 -0.21 -12.52
N SER A 13 -11.49 -0.68 -13.00
CA SER A 13 -11.30 -2.08 -13.44
C SER A 13 -9.92 -2.62 -13.09
N GLN A 14 -8.99 -1.73 -12.72
CA GLN A 14 -7.60 -2.08 -12.43
C GLN A 14 -7.11 -1.32 -11.21
N LEU A 15 -6.17 -1.92 -10.49
CA LEU A 15 -5.38 -1.25 -9.45
C LEU A 15 -3.97 -0.99 -9.97
N LEU A 16 -3.42 0.17 -9.59
CA LEU A 16 -2.03 0.48 -9.90
C LEU A 16 -1.13 -0.20 -8.88
N LEU A 17 -0.27 -1.08 -9.33
CA LEU A 17 0.70 -1.76 -8.47
C LEU A 17 2.13 -1.38 -8.84
N LEU A 18 2.99 -1.34 -7.84
CA LEU A 18 4.41 -1.10 -7.97
C LEU A 18 5.16 -2.42 -7.85
N HIS A 19 5.78 -2.85 -8.94
CA HIS A 19 6.67 -4.02 -8.93
C HIS A 19 8.06 -3.57 -8.49
N ARG A 20 8.47 -3.99 -7.30
CA ARG A 20 9.74 -3.59 -6.67
C ARG A 20 10.89 -4.37 -7.31
N ASN A 21 11.43 -3.86 -8.42
CA ASN A 21 12.44 -4.55 -9.24
C ASN A 21 13.69 -3.72 -9.56
N LYS A 22 13.84 -2.54 -8.96
CA LYS A 22 14.95 -1.62 -9.28
C LYS A 22 15.98 -1.43 -8.18
N LYS A 23 15.61 -1.69 -6.92
CA LYS A 23 16.54 -1.54 -5.77
C LYS A 23 17.04 -2.88 -5.29
N GLU A 24 18.36 -2.97 -5.02
CA GLU A 24 18.96 -4.11 -4.34
C GLU A 24 18.72 -3.99 -2.83
N ASN A 25 18.70 -5.12 -2.12
CA ASN A 25 18.49 -5.16 -0.66
C ASN A 25 17.18 -4.52 -0.19
N ASP A 26 16.20 -4.45 -1.06
CA ASP A 26 14.86 -3.99 -0.74
C ASP A 26 14.08 -5.11 -0.07
N ILE A 27 13.50 -4.85 1.10
CA ILE A 27 12.67 -5.83 1.81
C ILE A 27 11.49 -6.31 0.95
N HIS A 28 11.03 -5.46 0.01
CA HIS A 28 9.94 -5.78 -0.92
C HIS A 28 10.41 -6.31 -2.26
N GLN A 29 11.71 -6.60 -2.41
CA GLN A 29 12.28 -6.98 -3.71
C GLN A 29 11.50 -8.12 -4.38
N GLY A 30 11.13 -7.92 -5.65
CA GLY A 30 10.36 -8.87 -6.44
C GLY A 30 8.86 -8.87 -6.16
N LYS A 31 8.41 -8.15 -5.14
CA LYS A 31 6.99 -8.08 -4.78
C LYS A 31 6.27 -6.96 -5.52
N TRP A 32 4.98 -7.17 -5.72
CA TRP A 32 4.06 -6.18 -6.26
C TRP A 32 3.27 -5.60 -5.09
N ILE A 33 3.44 -4.32 -4.85
CA ILE A 33 2.85 -3.64 -3.70
C ILE A 33 2.10 -2.38 -4.12
N SER A 34 1.48 -1.73 -3.14
CA SER A 34 0.86 -0.42 -3.31
C SER A 34 1.91 0.67 -3.50
N VAL A 35 1.46 1.85 -3.87
CA VAL A 35 2.22 3.09 -3.68
C VAL A 35 1.91 3.67 -2.31
N GLY A 36 2.64 4.68 -1.89
CA GLY A 36 2.55 5.27 -0.56
C GLY A 36 3.90 5.27 0.11
N GLY A 37 3.97 5.77 1.33
CA GLY A 37 5.23 5.83 2.04
C GLY A 37 5.11 6.48 3.41
N LYS A 38 6.26 6.83 3.97
CA LYS A 38 6.37 7.36 5.33
C LYS A 38 5.91 8.80 5.42
N PHE A 39 5.30 9.13 6.56
CA PHE A 39 4.94 10.51 6.89
C PHE A 39 6.18 11.38 7.00
N GLU A 40 6.05 12.62 6.55
CA GLU A 40 6.94 13.71 6.91
C GLU A 40 6.36 14.45 8.12
N ILE A 41 7.20 15.21 8.79
CA ILE A 41 6.79 15.95 9.99
C ILE A 41 5.63 16.90 9.65
N GLY A 42 4.56 16.80 10.44
CA GLY A 42 3.40 17.68 10.33
C GLY A 42 2.39 17.33 9.26
N GLU A 43 2.61 16.25 8.54
CA GLU A 43 1.63 15.80 7.53
C GLU A 43 0.42 15.11 8.16
N THR A 44 -0.75 15.38 7.60
CA THR A 44 -1.91 14.52 7.82
C THR A 44 -1.75 13.23 6.99
N PRO A 45 -2.51 12.16 7.29
CA PRO A 45 -2.51 10.97 6.45
C PRO A 45 -2.81 11.26 4.99
N GLU A 46 -3.77 12.17 4.70
CA GLU A 46 -4.14 12.56 3.34
C GLU A 46 -3.02 13.34 2.65
N GLU A 47 -2.34 14.23 3.35
CA GLU A 47 -1.21 14.96 2.80
C GLU A 47 -0.07 14.02 2.45
N CYS A 48 0.24 13.07 3.34
CA CYS A 48 1.25 12.05 3.08
C CYS A 48 0.88 11.21 1.85
N ALA A 49 -0.34 10.73 1.79
CA ALA A 49 -0.82 9.91 0.67
C ALA A 49 -0.69 10.67 -0.67
N LYS A 50 -1.18 11.89 -0.73
CA LYS A 50 -1.11 12.71 -1.95
C LYS A 50 0.33 12.99 -2.38
N ARG A 51 1.19 13.31 -1.44
CA ARG A 51 2.62 13.58 -1.71
C ARG A 51 3.32 12.33 -2.25
N GLU A 52 3.18 11.21 -1.56
CA GLU A 52 3.83 9.96 -1.97
C GLU A 52 3.30 9.46 -3.32
N ILE A 53 2.00 9.56 -3.55
CA ILE A 53 1.42 9.19 -4.84
C ILE A 53 2.03 10.03 -5.96
N TYR A 54 2.12 11.34 -5.76
CA TYR A 54 2.69 12.22 -6.78
C TYR A 54 4.17 11.93 -7.02
N GLU A 55 4.95 11.76 -5.96
CA GLU A 55 6.38 11.46 -6.08
C GLU A 55 6.65 10.13 -6.80
N GLU A 56 5.87 9.10 -6.51
CA GLU A 56 6.09 7.78 -7.09
C GLU A 56 5.45 7.60 -8.46
N THR A 57 4.31 8.22 -8.72
CA THR A 57 3.50 7.93 -9.91
C THR A 57 3.34 9.09 -10.88
N GLY A 58 3.52 10.33 -10.42
CA GLY A 58 3.17 11.52 -11.20
C GLY A 58 1.68 11.84 -11.20
N LEU A 59 0.85 11.01 -10.60
CA LEU A 59 -0.58 11.24 -10.52
C LEU A 59 -0.96 12.16 -9.36
N ILE A 60 -2.03 12.90 -9.55
CA ILE A 60 -2.62 13.79 -8.55
C ILE A 60 -3.87 13.13 -8.02
N ALA A 61 -3.82 12.70 -6.76
CA ALA A 61 -4.98 12.10 -6.10
C ALA A 61 -5.98 13.19 -5.75
N GLU A 62 -7.23 13.04 -6.20
CA GLU A 62 -8.28 14.02 -5.98
C GLU A 62 -9.28 13.55 -4.93
N LYS A 63 -9.60 12.25 -4.91
CA LYS A 63 -10.49 11.66 -3.92
C LYS A 63 -9.86 10.43 -3.32
N LEU A 64 -9.68 10.46 -1.98
CA LEU A 64 -9.17 9.35 -1.21
C LEU A 64 -10.29 8.79 -0.33
N GLU A 65 -10.42 7.46 -0.35
CA GLU A 65 -11.30 6.74 0.56
C GLU A 65 -10.44 6.02 1.59
N LEU A 66 -10.65 6.32 2.87
CA LEU A 66 -9.94 5.61 3.94
C LEU A 66 -10.59 4.23 4.11
N CYS A 67 -9.85 3.19 3.74
CA CYS A 67 -10.32 1.81 3.79
C CYS A 67 -10.06 1.15 5.13
N GLY A 68 -8.95 1.51 5.76
CA GLY A 68 -8.57 0.86 7.00
C GLY A 68 -7.26 1.35 7.58
N PHE A 69 -6.89 0.70 8.67
CA PHE A 69 -5.66 0.96 9.42
C PHE A 69 -5.01 -0.38 9.73
N ILE A 70 -3.71 -0.47 9.52
CA ILE A 70 -2.98 -1.72 9.75
C ILE A 70 -1.84 -1.48 10.73
N THR A 71 -1.73 -2.36 11.71
CA THR A 71 -0.63 -2.42 12.66
C THR A 71 0.29 -3.57 12.26
N PHE A 72 1.58 -3.27 12.10
CA PHE A 72 2.64 -4.27 11.88
C PHE A 72 3.59 -4.22 13.07
N PRO A 73 3.38 -5.07 14.10
CA PRO A 73 4.24 -5.04 15.28
C PRO A 73 5.65 -5.49 14.95
N ASN A 74 6.64 -4.82 15.54
CA ASN A 74 8.05 -5.22 15.46
C ASN A 74 8.52 -5.48 14.01
N PHE A 75 8.10 -4.63 13.08
CA PHE A 75 8.27 -4.88 11.65
C PHE A 75 9.62 -4.41 11.12
N THR A 76 10.17 -3.32 11.66
CA THR A 76 11.46 -2.79 11.20
C THR A 76 12.63 -3.65 11.71
N GLN A 77 13.80 -3.50 11.07
CA GLN A 77 15.00 -4.22 11.50
C GLN A 77 15.41 -3.88 12.94
N ASP A 78 15.15 -2.65 13.38
CA ASP A 78 15.44 -2.20 14.75
C ASP A 78 14.27 -2.42 15.73
N GLY A 79 13.27 -3.21 15.34
CA GLY A 79 12.19 -3.64 16.21
C GLY A 79 11.10 -2.61 16.46
N GLN A 80 10.91 -1.65 15.56
CA GLN A 80 9.84 -0.68 15.69
C GLN A 80 8.52 -1.20 15.12
N ASP A 81 7.43 -0.78 15.74
CA ASP A 81 6.09 -0.99 15.20
C ASP A 81 5.86 -0.06 14.01
N TRP A 82 5.13 -0.56 13.03
CA TRP A 82 4.79 0.17 11.83
C TRP A 82 3.27 0.26 11.71
N TYR A 83 2.75 1.47 11.47
CA TYR A 83 1.31 1.73 11.35
C TYR A 83 1.02 2.34 9.99
N SER A 84 0.02 1.83 9.30
CA SER A 84 -0.32 2.27 7.95
C SER A 84 -1.79 2.63 7.82
N PHE A 85 -2.04 3.82 7.26
CA PHE A 85 -3.37 4.22 6.80
C PHE A 85 -3.54 3.70 5.37
N VAL A 86 -4.63 2.96 5.12
CA VAL A 86 -4.91 2.33 3.83
C VAL A 86 -5.95 3.14 3.08
N TYR A 87 -5.56 3.63 1.90
CA TYR A 87 -6.43 4.43 1.05
C TYR A 87 -6.70 3.76 -0.29
N ARG A 88 -7.92 3.93 -0.77
CA ARG A 88 -8.29 3.67 -2.15
C ARG A 88 -8.51 5.02 -2.83
N VAL A 89 -7.91 5.22 -3.99
CA VAL A 89 -7.99 6.47 -4.74
C VAL A 89 -8.78 6.22 -6.00
N THR A 90 -9.99 6.78 -6.07
CA THR A 90 -10.93 6.53 -7.16
C THR A 90 -11.03 7.69 -8.15
N GLU A 91 -10.58 8.88 -7.77
CA GLU A 91 -10.52 10.04 -8.65
C GLU A 91 -9.10 10.62 -8.63
N PHE A 92 -8.53 10.77 -9.80
CA PHE A 92 -7.16 11.25 -9.95
C PHE A 92 -6.97 11.86 -11.35
N SER A 93 -5.93 12.66 -11.50
CA SER A 93 -5.54 13.29 -12.77
C SER A 93 -4.04 13.18 -12.95
N GLY A 94 -3.54 13.76 -14.03
CA GLY A 94 -2.12 13.74 -14.37
C GLY A 94 -1.74 12.53 -15.21
N ASN A 95 -0.45 12.39 -15.44
CA ASN A 95 0.11 11.34 -16.30
C ASN A 95 1.00 10.41 -15.49
N LEU A 96 0.82 9.11 -15.67
CA LEU A 96 1.65 8.10 -15.02
C LEU A 96 3.10 8.25 -15.49
N THR A 97 4.02 8.36 -14.53
CA THR A 97 5.45 8.41 -14.84
C THR A 97 5.96 7.04 -15.30
N GLU A 98 6.94 7.05 -16.21
CA GLU A 98 7.65 5.83 -16.61
C GLU A 98 8.95 5.64 -15.81
N ASN A 99 9.30 6.60 -14.96
CA ASN A 99 10.59 6.66 -14.28
C ASN A 99 10.48 6.56 -12.77
N CYS A 100 9.68 5.63 -12.23
CA CYS A 100 9.64 5.39 -10.80
C CYS A 100 10.98 4.77 -10.35
N PRO A 101 11.73 5.41 -9.43
CA PRO A 101 13.04 4.91 -9.03
C PRO A 101 12.98 3.61 -8.23
N GLU A 102 11.84 3.26 -7.66
CA GLU A 102 11.69 2.08 -6.82
C GLU A 102 11.28 0.83 -7.57
N GLY A 103 10.73 0.98 -8.78
CA GLY A 103 10.27 -0.15 -9.55
C GLY A 103 9.50 0.25 -10.79
N THR A 104 8.70 -0.69 -11.28
CA THR A 104 7.85 -0.54 -12.45
C THR A 104 6.40 -0.44 -12.02
N LEU A 105 5.72 0.62 -12.46
CA LEU A 105 4.29 0.82 -12.21
C LEU A 105 3.48 0.13 -13.31
N GLU A 106 2.44 -0.58 -12.91
CA GLU A 106 1.60 -1.29 -13.85
C GLU A 106 0.14 -1.34 -13.38
N TRP A 107 -0.77 -1.08 -14.31
CA TRP A 107 -2.19 -1.27 -14.08
C TRP A 107 -2.51 -2.77 -14.18
N VAL A 108 -3.05 -3.32 -13.09
CA VAL A 108 -3.35 -4.75 -12.99
C VAL A 108 -4.86 -4.94 -12.84
N ASN A 109 -5.45 -5.77 -13.70
CA ASN A 109 -6.87 -6.08 -13.63
C ASN A 109 -7.23 -6.66 -12.26
N TYR A 110 -8.42 -6.38 -11.74
CA TYR A 110 -8.84 -6.88 -10.44
C TYR A 110 -8.67 -8.39 -10.31
N GLU A 111 -9.03 -9.14 -11.36
CA GLU A 111 -8.92 -10.59 -11.37
C GLU A 111 -7.48 -11.11 -11.34
N ASP A 112 -6.51 -10.28 -11.69
CA ASP A 112 -5.09 -10.68 -11.74
C ASP A 112 -4.29 -10.22 -10.53
N VAL A 113 -4.86 -9.34 -9.70
CA VAL A 113 -4.13 -8.77 -8.54
C VAL A 113 -3.64 -9.86 -7.59
N MET A 114 -4.48 -10.87 -7.31
CA MET A 114 -4.14 -11.95 -6.39
C MET A 114 -3.11 -12.94 -6.97
N ASN A 115 -2.79 -12.84 -8.25
CA ASN A 115 -1.78 -13.68 -8.90
C ASN A 115 -0.37 -13.07 -8.85
N LYS A 116 -0.25 -11.85 -8.37
CA LYS A 116 1.05 -11.17 -8.27
C LYS A 116 1.74 -11.53 -6.96
N PRO A 117 3.05 -11.83 -6.99
CA PRO A 117 3.81 -12.09 -5.75
C PRO A 117 3.79 -10.88 -4.83
N THR A 118 3.40 -11.08 -3.58
CA THR A 118 3.43 -10.04 -2.56
C THR A 118 3.49 -10.66 -1.16
N TRP A 119 3.37 -9.81 -0.13
CA TRP A 119 3.33 -10.27 1.25
C TRP A 119 2.04 -11.03 1.54
N GLU A 120 2.12 -12.04 2.41
CA GLU A 120 0.96 -12.87 2.75
C GLU A 120 -0.24 -12.05 3.26
N GLY A 121 0.02 -11.05 4.10
CA GLY A 121 -1.03 -10.17 4.62
C GLY A 121 -1.66 -9.28 3.56
N ASP A 122 -0.90 -8.92 2.52
CA ASP A 122 -1.42 -8.10 1.42
C ASP A 122 -2.54 -8.81 0.68
N TYR A 123 -2.44 -10.12 0.47
CA TYR A 123 -3.54 -10.90 -0.13
C TYR A 123 -4.83 -10.80 0.69
N ILE A 124 -4.70 -10.72 2.00
CA ILE A 124 -5.83 -10.66 2.91
C ILE A 124 -6.54 -9.32 2.82
N PHE A 125 -5.82 -8.21 3.04
CA PHE A 125 -6.49 -6.91 3.02
C PHE A 125 -6.82 -6.42 1.60
N LEU A 126 -6.08 -6.84 0.57
CA LEU A 126 -6.46 -6.59 -0.81
C LEU A 126 -7.84 -7.18 -1.14
N GLN A 127 -8.11 -8.38 -0.63
CA GLN A 127 -9.43 -8.99 -0.82
C GLN A 127 -10.52 -8.14 -0.17
N TRP A 128 -10.28 -7.60 1.04
CA TRP A 128 -11.23 -6.72 1.68
C TRP A 128 -11.48 -5.45 0.86
N ILE A 129 -10.43 -4.89 0.28
CA ILE A 129 -10.53 -3.69 -0.56
C ILE A 129 -11.33 -3.98 -1.82
N LEU A 130 -11.02 -5.07 -2.51
CA LEU A 130 -11.72 -5.48 -3.73
C LEU A 130 -13.20 -5.80 -3.46
N ASP A 131 -13.50 -6.41 -2.31
CA ASP A 131 -14.86 -6.75 -1.89
C ASP A 131 -15.60 -5.57 -1.26
N ARG A 132 -14.97 -4.41 -1.15
CA ARG A 132 -15.53 -3.20 -0.53
C ARG A 132 -16.07 -3.46 0.86
N ARG A 133 -15.27 -4.16 1.69
CA ARG A 133 -15.60 -4.38 3.10
C ARG A 133 -15.64 -3.04 3.83
N PRO A 134 -16.39 -2.95 4.95
CA PRO A 134 -16.36 -1.76 5.80
C PRO A 134 -14.95 -1.45 6.30
N TYR A 135 -14.79 -0.23 6.86
CA TYR A 135 -13.53 0.20 7.45
C TYR A 135 -12.99 -0.89 8.39
N PHE A 136 -11.72 -1.25 8.22
CA PHE A 136 -11.09 -2.28 9.03
C PHE A 136 -9.91 -1.72 9.85
N SER A 137 -9.70 -2.32 11.02
CA SER A 137 -8.48 -2.18 11.79
C SER A 137 -7.86 -3.56 11.93
N ALA A 138 -6.72 -3.77 11.33
CA ALA A 138 -6.07 -5.07 11.27
C ALA A 138 -4.69 -5.05 11.89
N LYS A 139 -4.23 -6.22 12.33
CA LYS A 139 -2.87 -6.42 12.78
C LYS A 139 -2.29 -7.63 12.05
N PHE A 140 -1.11 -7.45 11.45
CA PHE A 140 -0.37 -8.53 10.80
C PHE A 140 1.01 -8.62 11.41
N THR A 141 1.32 -9.75 12.02
CA THR A 141 2.61 -9.98 12.66
C THR A 141 3.46 -10.89 11.79
N TYR A 142 4.64 -10.40 11.41
CA TYR A 142 5.61 -11.13 10.60
C TYR A 142 6.83 -11.49 11.42
N VAL A 143 7.35 -12.71 11.20
CA VAL A 143 8.65 -13.14 11.72
C VAL A 143 9.40 -13.79 10.55
N ALA A 144 10.63 -13.33 10.29
CA ALA A 144 11.43 -13.79 9.15
C ALA A 144 10.65 -13.72 7.83
N ASN A 145 9.94 -12.62 7.61
CA ASN A 145 9.12 -12.32 6.43
C ASN A 145 7.93 -13.26 6.22
N GLN A 146 7.57 -14.05 7.22
CA GLN A 146 6.39 -14.91 7.19
C GLN A 146 5.31 -14.39 8.13
N LEU A 147 4.07 -14.41 7.66
CA LEU A 147 2.92 -14.03 8.47
C LEU A 147 2.64 -15.13 9.49
N ILE A 148 2.75 -14.80 10.79
CA ILE A 148 2.54 -15.77 11.87
C ILE A 148 1.26 -15.54 12.63
N GLU A 149 0.70 -14.32 12.60
CA GLU A 149 -0.52 -13.98 13.34
C GLU A 149 -1.23 -12.85 12.64
N GLN A 150 -2.56 -12.87 12.68
CA GLN A 150 -3.39 -11.80 12.18
C GLN A 150 -4.65 -11.64 13.01
N SER A 151 -5.16 -10.41 13.05
CA SER A 151 -6.47 -10.11 13.63
C SER A 151 -7.09 -8.92 12.90
N VAL A 152 -8.42 -8.82 12.97
CA VAL A 152 -9.14 -7.71 12.32
C VAL A 152 -10.44 -7.41 13.05
N GLU A 153 -10.78 -6.12 13.07
CA GLU A 153 -12.10 -5.64 13.44
C GLU A 153 -12.65 -4.81 12.28
N PHE A 154 -13.89 -5.06 11.90
CA PHE A 154 -14.60 -4.27 10.89
C PHE A 154 -15.61 -3.34 11.56
N TYR A 155 -15.73 -2.12 11.04
CA TYR A 155 -16.63 -1.09 11.57
C TYR A 155 -17.79 -0.80 10.65
#